data_25c76d7354006bbec4e8883e7d433eab
#
_entry.id   25c76d7354006bbec4e8883e7d433eab
#
_cell.length_a   1.000
_cell.length_b   1.000
_cell.length_c   1.000
_cell.angle_alpha   90.00
_cell.angle_beta   90.00
_cell.angle_gamma   90.00
#
_symmetry.space_group_name_H-M   'P 1'
#
loop_
_entity.id
_entity.type
_entity.pdbx_description
1 polymer ?
#
loop_
_entity_poly.entity_id
_entity_poly.type
_entity_poly.pdbx_seq_one_letter_code
_entity_poly.pdbx_strand_id
1 'polypeptide(L)'
;ASLAGDTGRGDGSRRLYDWLCRHLPDCSCSVLVFHYLQPDVDWHGRVLLAIEQMTRPPVLIADAGFMYAAKMSGQAGRYDCFTPDLGELAFLADEQAPHPFYTRGFILHESNRADDLIERAYRHDNAAIHLLVKGATDAIVARGRVVDRVDAPSTPAMEAIGGTGDTLTGLLAALCAAGHDLVPAASLAARANRLCGALAR
;
A
#
# COMPACT_ATOMS: atom_id res chain seq x y z
N ALA A 1 -15.86 6.00 10.13
CA ALA A 1 -14.71 6.47 9.36
C ALA A 1 -14.52 7.96 9.64
N SER A 2 -13.35 8.33 10.11
CA SER A 2 -13.00 9.74 10.29
C SER A 2 -12.29 10.22 9.03
N LEU A 3 -12.87 11.19 8.33
CA LEU A 3 -12.25 11.85 7.19
C LEU A 3 -11.63 13.15 7.68
N ALA A 4 -10.30 13.22 7.74
CA ALA A 4 -9.57 14.46 7.93
C ALA A 4 -9.01 14.90 6.59
N GLY A 5 -9.53 15.99 6.04
CA GLY A 5 -8.97 16.62 4.85
C GLY A 5 -7.60 17.23 5.17
N ASP A 6 -6.64 17.06 4.28
CA ASP A 6 -5.36 17.75 4.36
C ASP A 6 -5.51 19.15 3.74
N THR A 7 -5.09 20.17 4.47
CA THR A 7 -5.20 21.58 4.05
C THR A 7 -4.00 22.05 3.21
N GLY A 8 -3.21 21.16 2.65
CA GLY A 8 -1.98 21.50 1.91
C GLY A 8 -0.81 21.95 2.80
N ARG A 9 -1.05 22.15 4.10
CA ARG A 9 -0.01 22.43 5.11
C ARG A 9 0.30 21.24 6.02
N GLY A 10 -0.30 20.09 5.75
CA GLY A 10 -0.14 18.88 6.57
C GLY A 10 -0.90 18.90 7.91
N ASP A 11 -1.66 19.95 8.21
CA ASP A 11 -2.35 20.07 9.49
C ASP A 11 -3.45 19.01 9.67
N GLY A 12 -4.14 18.65 8.59
CA GLY A 12 -5.17 17.62 8.60
C GLY A 12 -4.57 16.25 8.90
N SER A 13 -3.48 15.88 8.23
CA SER A 13 -2.77 14.64 8.48
C SER A 13 -2.19 14.58 9.89
N ARG A 14 -1.58 15.67 10.39
CA ARG A 14 -1.06 15.72 11.77
C ARG A 14 -2.14 15.53 12.82
N ARG A 15 -3.32 16.13 12.65
CA ARG A 15 -4.47 15.91 13.54
C ARG A 15 -4.94 14.47 13.51
N LEU A 16 -4.94 13.84 12.33
CA LEU A 16 -5.29 12.44 12.20
C LEU A 16 -4.24 11.52 12.83
N TYR A 17 -2.96 11.80 12.66
CA TYR A 17 -1.88 11.09 13.34
C TYR A 17 -2.03 11.16 14.88
N ASP A 18 -2.26 12.36 15.42
CA ASP A 18 -2.47 12.56 16.84
C ASP A 18 -3.70 11.81 17.35
N TRP A 19 -4.79 11.85 16.58
CA TRP A 19 -6.00 11.10 16.90
C TRP A 19 -5.73 9.58 16.89
N LEU A 20 -5.02 9.07 15.88
CA LEU A 20 -4.65 7.66 15.78
C LEU A 20 -3.81 7.22 16.99
N CYS A 21 -2.78 7.99 17.35
CA CYS A 21 -1.92 7.67 18.49
C CYS A 21 -2.71 7.54 19.81
N ARG A 22 -3.76 8.35 19.97
CA ARG A 22 -4.58 8.32 21.20
C ARG A 22 -5.65 7.23 21.22
N HIS A 23 -6.11 6.77 20.08
CA HIS A 23 -7.29 5.89 20.01
C HIS A 23 -6.98 4.47 19.55
N LEU A 24 -5.88 4.26 18.81
CA LEU A 24 -5.50 2.92 18.34
C LEU A 24 -5.32 1.91 19.46
N PRO A 25 -4.71 2.24 20.64
CA PRO A 25 -4.57 1.28 21.73
C PRO A 25 -5.88 0.66 22.18
N ASP A 26 -6.98 1.42 22.11
CA ASP A 26 -8.32 0.98 22.53
C ASP A 26 -9.16 0.41 21.37
N CYS A 27 -8.62 0.39 20.15
CA CYS A 27 -9.32 -0.14 18.99
C CYS A 27 -9.28 -1.67 18.94
N SER A 28 -10.36 -2.25 18.46
CA SER A 28 -10.48 -3.69 18.20
C SER A 28 -10.78 -3.94 16.71
N CYS A 29 -9.85 -3.61 15.83
CA CYS A 29 -9.98 -3.91 14.40
C CYS A 29 -9.07 -5.09 14.03
N SER A 30 -9.52 -5.91 13.07
CA SER A 30 -8.73 -7.02 12.53
C SER A 30 -7.81 -6.61 11.38
N VAL A 31 -8.11 -5.49 10.73
CA VAL A 31 -7.34 -4.93 9.62
C VAL A 31 -7.28 -3.41 9.78
N LEU A 32 -6.11 -2.86 9.56
CA LEU A 32 -5.88 -1.42 9.57
C LEU A 32 -5.22 -1.01 8.25
N VAL A 33 -5.88 -0.11 7.51
CA VAL A 33 -5.40 0.38 6.21
C VAL A 33 -5.02 1.84 6.34
N PHE A 34 -3.81 2.17 5.94
CA PHE A 34 -3.33 3.53 5.86
C PHE A 34 -3.25 3.99 4.41
N HIS A 35 -3.86 5.13 4.12
CA HIS A 35 -3.94 5.66 2.78
C HIS A 35 -3.92 7.19 2.78
N TYR A 36 -3.27 7.80 1.82
CA TYR A 36 -3.21 9.26 1.58
C TYR A 36 -2.89 10.15 2.80
N LEU A 37 -2.22 9.63 3.81
CA LEU A 37 -1.64 10.47 4.85
C LEU A 37 -0.35 11.11 4.33
N GLN A 38 -0.14 12.37 4.66
CA GLN A 38 1.13 13.04 4.36
C GLN A 38 2.28 12.27 5.01
N PRO A 39 3.35 11.92 4.28
CA PRO A 39 4.49 11.22 4.85
C PRO A 39 5.14 12.06 5.94
N ASP A 40 5.14 11.55 7.16
CA ASP A 40 5.78 12.16 8.32
C ASP A 40 6.41 11.02 9.14
N VAL A 41 7.73 10.94 9.15
CA VAL A 41 8.50 9.84 9.74
C VAL A 41 8.29 9.77 11.26
N ASP A 42 8.24 10.92 11.93
CA ASP A 42 8.08 10.97 13.38
C ASP A 42 6.68 10.52 13.79
N TRP A 43 5.66 11.01 13.12
CA TRP A 43 4.29 10.58 13.38
C TRP A 43 4.06 9.12 12.99
N HIS A 44 4.65 8.67 11.89
CA HIS A 44 4.62 7.26 11.50
C HIS A 44 5.12 6.35 12.63
N GLY A 45 6.29 6.67 13.20
CA GLY A 45 6.85 5.92 14.33
C GLY A 45 5.92 5.90 15.55
N ARG A 46 5.30 7.04 15.89
CA ARG A 46 4.33 7.12 17.00
C ARG A 46 3.08 6.28 16.76
N VAL A 47 2.56 6.26 15.52
CA VAL A 47 1.41 5.41 15.16
C VAL A 47 1.75 3.94 15.31
N LEU A 48 2.94 3.50 14.87
CA LEU A 48 3.37 2.12 15.06
C LEU A 48 3.48 1.74 16.53
N LEU A 49 4.01 2.63 17.38
CA LEU A 49 4.03 2.41 18.83
C LEU A 49 2.62 2.31 19.44
N ALA A 50 1.67 3.07 18.94
CA ALA A 50 0.28 2.98 19.37
C ALA A 50 -0.37 1.64 18.94
N ILE A 51 -0.04 1.15 17.75
CA ILE A 51 -0.49 -0.17 17.27
C ILE A 51 0.08 -1.30 18.16
N GLU A 52 1.32 -1.21 18.60
CA GLU A 52 1.93 -2.19 19.50
C GLU A 52 1.21 -2.30 20.85
N GLN A 53 0.50 -1.26 21.26
CA GLN A 53 -0.30 -1.25 22.50
C GLN A 53 -1.69 -1.89 22.32
N MET A 54 -2.11 -2.19 21.10
CA MET A 54 -3.38 -2.85 20.84
C MET A 54 -3.38 -4.28 21.42
N THR A 55 -4.49 -4.69 22.02
CA THR A 55 -4.66 -6.04 22.60
C THR A 55 -4.46 -7.15 21.56
N ARG A 56 -4.81 -6.87 20.30
CA ARG A 56 -4.61 -7.77 19.15
C ARG A 56 -4.05 -6.95 17.99
N PRO A 57 -2.83 -7.23 17.54
CA PRO A 57 -2.30 -6.53 16.37
C PRO A 57 -3.15 -6.83 15.13
N PRO A 58 -3.60 -5.80 14.40
CA PRO A 58 -4.34 -5.98 13.17
C PRO A 58 -3.40 -6.35 12.01
N VAL A 59 -3.96 -6.88 10.92
CA VAL A 59 -3.26 -6.91 9.63
C VAL A 59 -3.03 -5.46 9.18
N LEU A 60 -1.76 -5.12 8.91
CA LEU A 60 -1.36 -3.77 8.53
C LEU A 60 -1.19 -3.68 7.01
N ILE A 61 -2.01 -2.86 6.36
CA ILE A 61 -1.91 -2.58 4.93
C ILE A 61 -1.59 -1.10 4.76
N ALA A 62 -0.65 -0.78 3.87
CA ALA A 62 -0.37 0.61 3.51
C ALA A 62 -0.36 0.82 2.00
N ASP A 63 -0.84 1.99 1.60
CA ASP A 63 -0.87 2.48 0.24
C ASP A 63 -0.34 3.93 0.20
N ALA A 64 0.13 4.38 -0.95
CA ALA A 64 0.56 5.75 -1.20
C ALA A 64 1.50 6.33 -0.12
N GLY A 65 1.18 7.50 0.40
CA GLY A 65 2.05 8.27 1.31
C GLY A 65 2.49 7.54 2.57
N PHE A 66 1.71 6.58 3.06
CA PHE A 66 2.09 5.84 4.25
C PHE A 66 3.17 4.77 3.98
N MET A 67 3.19 4.17 2.77
CA MET A 67 4.32 3.34 2.31
C MET A 67 5.61 4.16 2.25
N TYR A 68 5.52 5.43 1.82
CA TYR A 68 6.69 6.31 1.76
C TYR A 68 7.26 6.58 3.15
N ALA A 69 6.40 6.88 4.12
CA ALA A 69 6.82 7.06 5.51
C ALA A 69 7.46 5.79 6.08
N ALA A 70 6.90 4.62 5.78
CA ALA A 70 7.41 3.33 6.22
C ALA A 70 8.82 3.04 5.65
N LYS A 71 9.04 3.31 4.36
CA LYS A 71 10.38 3.22 3.76
C LYS A 71 11.35 4.21 4.40
N MET A 72 10.97 5.49 4.45
CA MET A 72 11.84 6.56 4.95
C MET A 72 12.24 6.38 6.41
N SER A 73 11.41 5.69 7.20
CA SER A 73 11.68 5.36 8.61
C SER A 73 12.40 4.01 8.80
N GLY A 74 12.65 3.26 7.73
CA GLY A 74 13.23 1.91 7.81
C GLY A 74 12.29 0.87 8.45
N GLN A 75 10.97 1.08 8.40
CA GLN A 75 9.99 0.24 9.07
C GLN A 75 9.03 -0.47 8.10
N ALA A 76 9.39 -0.59 6.83
CA ALA A 76 8.55 -1.23 5.82
C ALA A 76 8.19 -2.68 6.18
N GLY A 77 9.12 -3.44 6.74
CA GLY A 77 8.92 -4.82 7.20
C GLY A 77 7.92 -5.01 8.35
N ARG A 78 7.43 -3.91 8.96
CA ARG A 78 6.39 -3.94 9.98
C ARG A 78 4.98 -4.14 9.41
N TYR A 79 4.84 -3.99 8.09
CA TYR A 79 3.57 -4.11 7.40
C TYR A 79 3.37 -5.49 6.80
N ASP A 80 2.12 -5.96 6.85
CA ASP A 80 1.74 -7.22 6.21
C ASP A 80 1.66 -7.07 4.70
N CYS A 81 1.19 -5.92 4.20
CA CYS A 81 1.07 -5.67 2.77
C CYS A 81 1.23 -4.20 2.40
N PHE A 82 1.96 -3.95 1.30
CA PHE A 82 1.89 -2.72 0.54
C PHE A 82 1.17 -2.93 -0.79
N THR A 83 0.48 -1.88 -1.28
CA THR A 83 -0.24 -1.93 -2.55
C THR A 83 0.30 -0.90 -3.57
N PRO A 84 1.61 -0.96 -3.92
CA PRO A 84 2.22 0.03 -4.79
C PRO A 84 1.75 -0.09 -6.25
N ASP A 85 1.65 1.05 -6.93
CA ASP A 85 1.77 1.08 -8.38
C ASP A 85 3.25 0.95 -8.81
N LEU A 86 3.52 0.92 -10.13
CA LEU A 86 4.90 0.78 -10.62
C LEU A 86 5.79 1.97 -10.22
N GLY A 87 5.20 3.17 -10.10
CA GLY A 87 5.92 4.36 -9.68
C GLY A 87 6.30 4.32 -8.21
N GLU A 88 5.36 3.92 -7.40
CA GLU A 88 5.56 3.72 -5.97
C GLU A 88 6.55 2.57 -5.72
N LEU A 89 6.45 1.49 -6.50
CA LEU A 89 7.40 0.38 -6.43
C LEU A 89 8.82 0.82 -6.83
N ALA A 90 8.96 1.69 -7.83
CA ALA A 90 10.26 2.24 -8.21
C ALA A 90 10.88 3.07 -7.06
N PHE A 91 10.06 3.81 -6.31
CA PHE A 91 10.52 4.50 -5.11
C PHE A 91 10.96 3.51 -4.01
N LEU A 92 10.22 2.42 -3.79
CA LEU A 92 10.62 1.38 -2.83
C LEU A 92 11.92 0.68 -3.25
N ALA A 93 12.12 0.48 -4.55
CA ALA A 93 13.30 -0.19 -5.12
C ALA A 93 14.58 0.68 -5.13
N ASP A 94 14.44 1.98 -4.96
CA ASP A 94 15.57 2.92 -4.95
C ASP A 94 16.03 3.16 -3.52
N GLU A 95 17.22 2.64 -3.18
CA GLU A 95 17.80 2.79 -1.84
C GLU A 95 18.00 4.25 -1.43
N GLN A 96 18.37 5.11 -2.37
CA GLN A 96 18.80 6.47 -2.10
C GLN A 96 17.72 7.53 -2.35
N ALA A 97 16.58 7.18 -2.95
CA ALA A 97 15.54 8.16 -3.23
C ALA A 97 14.97 8.74 -1.93
N PRO A 98 15.21 10.02 -1.65
CA PRO A 98 14.78 10.65 -0.39
C PRO A 98 13.27 10.98 -0.42
N HIS A 99 12.65 11.00 -1.60
CA HIS A 99 11.25 11.35 -1.78
C HIS A 99 10.70 10.74 -3.08
N PRO A 100 9.44 10.29 -3.10
CA PRO A 100 8.82 9.64 -4.27
C PRO A 100 8.78 10.51 -5.54
N PHE A 101 8.84 11.83 -5.43
CA PHE A 101 8.87 12.72 -6.59
C PHE A 101 10.12 12.56 -7.46
N TYR A 102 11.21 12.06 -6.94
CA TYR A 102 12.45 11.87 -7.70
C TYR A 102 12.44 10.63 -8.60
N THR A 103 11.48 9.71 -8.41
CA THR A 103 11.39 8.47 -9.20
C THR A 103 10.52 8.57 -10.43
N ARG A 104 9.72 9.64 -10.59
CA ARG A 104 8.79 9.82 -11.70
C ARG A 104 9.41 9.78 -13.10
N GLY A 105 10.71 10.06 -13.24
CA GLY A 105 11.41 10.01 -14.52
C GLY A 105 11.77 8.62 -15.03
N PHE A 106 11.70 7.58 -14.19
CA PHE A 106 12.12 6.22 -14.53
C PHE A 106 10.99 5.28 -14.98
N ILE A 107 9.75 5.73 -14.93
CA ILE A 107 8.57 4.84 -14.88
C ILE A 107 8.02 4.46 -16.25
N LEU A 108 8.38 5.16 -17.31
CA LEU A 108 7.56 5.16 -18.54
C LEU A 108 7.84 4.03 -19.52
N HIS A 109 8.77 3.12 -19.29
CA HIS A 109 9.02 2.05 -20.27
C HIS A 109 9.36 0.73 -19.60
N GLU A 110 8.47 -0.28 -19.82
CA GLU A 110 8.69 -1.72 -19.80
C GLU A 110 8.12 -2.52 -18.59
N SER A 111 7.17 -3.36 -18.94
CA SER A 111 6.58 -4.41 -18.08
C SER A 111 7.60 -5.44 -17.54
N ASN A 112 8.78 -5.52 -18.13
CA ASN A 112 9.88 -6.39 -17.67
C ASN A 112 10.64 -5.84 -16.45
N ARG A 113 10.30 -4.63 -15.99
CA ARG A 113 10.97 -4.00 -14.84
C ARG A 113 10.30 -4.31 -13.50
N ALA A 114 9.06 -4.75 -13.47
CA ALA A 114 8.35 -4.99 -12.21
C ALA A 114 9.09 -6.01 -11.33
N ASP A 115 9.59 -7.10 -11.90
CA ASP A 115 10.28 -8.15 -11.17
C ASP A 115 11.63 -7.66 -10.60
N ASP A 116 12.40 -6.88 -11.36
CA ASP A 116 13.63 -6.25 -10.89
C ASP A 116 13.35 -5.25 -9.75
N LEU A 117 12.30 -4.45 -9.90
CA LEU A 117 11.90 -3.49 -8.86
C LEU A 117 11.45 -4.21 -7.58
N ILE A 118 10.68 -5.29 -7.70
CA ILE A 118 10.28 -6.13 -6.57
C ILE A 118 11.54 -6.68 -5.87
N GLU A 119 12.45 -7.31 -6.60
CA GLU A 119 13.67 -7.87 -6.04
C GLU A 119 14.48 -6.80 -5.30
N ARG A 120 14.66 -5.62 -5.88
CA ARG A 120 15.39 -4.50 -5.29
C ARG A 120 14.71 -3.96 -4.03
N ALA A 121 13.37 -3.79 -4.04
CA ALA A 121 12.63 -3.33 -2.88
C ALA A 121 12.84 -4.25 -1.66
N TYR A 122 12.81 -5.57 -1.88
CA TYR A 122 13.11 -6.54 -0.80
C TYR A 122 14.59 -6.57 -0.42
N ARG A 123 15.50 -6.46 -1.38
CA ARG A 123 16.96 -6.42 -1.11
C ARG A 123 17.35 -5.25 -0.21
N HIS A 124 16.64 -4.13 -0.31
CA HIS A 124 16.90 -2.93 0.48
C HIS A 124 16.01 -2.83 1.75
N ASP A 125 15.29 -3.88 2.11
CA ASP A 125 14.35 -3.91 3.23
C ASP A 125 13.26 -2.82 3.18
N ASN A 126 12.92 -2.36 1.98
CA ASN A 126 11.94 -1.31 1.73
C ASN A 126 10.53 -1.85 1.42
N ALA A 127 10.34 -3.16 1.47
CA ALA A 127 9.07 -3.81 1.16
C ALA A 127 8.38 -4.34 2.42
N ALA A 128 7.04 -4.36 2.40
CA ALA A 128 6.24 -5.12 3.35
C ALA A 128 6.44 -6.64 3.16
N ILE A 129 5.90 -7.44 4.09
CA ILE A 129 5.94 -8.91 3.98
C ILE A 129 5.36 -9.38 2.64
N HIS A 130 4.28 -8.73 2.18
CA HIS A 130 3.65 -8.95 0.88
C HIS A 130 3.56 -7.64 0.09
N LEU A 131 3.51 -7.77 -1.24
CA LEU A 131 3.14 -6.67 -2.13
C LEU A 131 1.97 -7.11 -3.02
N LEU A 132 1.02 -6.20 -3.24
CA LEU A 132 0.06 -6.25 -4.32
C LEU A 132 0.43 -5.11 -5.28
N VAL A 133 1.27 -5.41 -6.26
CA VAL A 133 1.76 -4.43 -7.24
C VAL A 133 0.69 -4.21 -8.30
N LYS A 134 0.21 -2.96 -8.38
CA LYS A 134 -0.84 -2.53 -9.33
C LYS A 134 -0.22 -2.21 -10.69
N GLY A 135 -0.84 -2.66 -11.79
CA GLY A 135 -0.35 -2.34 -13.12
C GLY A 135 -1.17 -2.98 -14.26
N ALA A 136 -0.62 -2.97 -15.48
CA ALA A 136 -1.21 -3.69 -16.60
C ALA A 136 -1.39 -5.19 -16.26
N THR A 137 -0.45 -5.74 -15.52
CA THR A 137 -0.55 -7.03 -14.81
C THR A 137 -0.35 -6.76 -13.33
N ASP A 138 -1.34 -7.11 -12.50
CA ASP A 138 -1.16 -7.04 -11.05
C ASP A 138 -0.32 -8.23 -10.59
N ALA A 139 0.70 -7.97 -9.77
CA ALA A 139 1.56 -9.01 -9.23
C ALA A 139 1.35 -9.16 -7.72
N ILE A 140 1.08 -10.37 -7.28
CA ILE A 140 0.98 -10.71 -5.86
C ILE A 140 2.31 -11.32 -5.44
N VAL A 141 2.94 -10.71 -4.44
CA VAL A 141 4.29 -11.07 -3.99
C VAL A 141 4.24 -11.47 -2.52
N ALA A 142 4.87 -12.56 -2.19
CA ALA A 142 5.04 -13.01 -0.82
C ALA A 142 6.55 -13.20 -0.53
N ARG A 143 7.07 -12.43 0.42
CA ARG A 143 8.48 -12.50 0.87
C ARG A 143 9.48 -12.48 -0.29
N GLY A 144 9.29 -11.54 -1.23
CA GLY A 144 10.16 -11.35 -2.39
C GLY A 144 9.92 -12.30 -3.56
N ARG A 145 8.95 -13.20 -3.48
CA ARG A 145 8.60 -14.12 -4.57
C ARG A 145 7.24 -13.77 -5.15
N VAL A 146 7.16 -13.61 -6.46
CA VAL A 146 5.87 -13.48 -7.15
C VAL A 146 5.16 -14.83 -7.09
N VAL A 147 3.98 -14.84 -6.46
CA VAL A 147 3.18 -16.06 -6.22
C VAL A 147 1.94 -16.15 -7.09
N ASP A 148 1.44 -15.00 -7.60
CA ASP A 148 0.33 -14.95 -8.57
C ASP A 148 0.45 -13.71 -9.44
N ARG A 149 -0.19 -13.74 -10.63
CA ARG A 149 -0.32 -12.62 -11.55
C ARG A 149 -1.75 -12.57 -12.08
N VAL A 150 -2.30 -11.37 -12.16
CA VAL A 150 -3.65 -11.14 -12.68
C VAL A 150 -3.56 -10.08 -13.77
N ASP A 151 -3.85 -10.47 -15.02
CA ASP A 151 -3.76 -9.60 -16.21
C ASP A 151 -5.08 -9.47 -16.99
N ALA A 152 -6.06 -10.30 -16.65
CA ALA A 152 -7.35 -10.35 -17.35
C ALA A 152 -8.54 -10.23 -16.38
N PRO A 153 -9.62 -9.55 -16.81
CA PRO A 153 -9.71 -8.75 -18.03
C PRO A 153 -8.83 -7.49 -17.96
N SER A 154 -8.39 -6.98 -19.12
CA SER A 154 -7.62 -5.74 -19.22
C SER A 154 -8.52 -4.57 -19.64
N THR A 155 -8.46 -3.50 -18.86
CA THR A 155 -9.19 -2.25 -19.12
C THR A 155 -8.24 -1.07 -18.93
N PRO A 156 -7.46 -0.70 -19.97
CA PRO A 156 -6.44 0.36 -19.86
C PRO A 156 -6.98 1.70 -19.35
N ALA A 157 -8.26 2.01 -19.61
CA ALA A 157 -8.89 3.23 -19.12
C ALA A 157 -8.90 3.35 -17.58
N MET A 158 -8.81 2.25 -16.85
CA MET A 158 -8.78 2.27 -15.38
C MET A 158 -7.53 2.97 -14.84
N GLU A 159 -6.42 2.94 -15.56
CA GLU A 159 -5.18 3.60 -15.13
C GLU A 159 -5.34 5.12 -15.03
N ALA A 160 -6.16 5.71 -15.90
CA ALA A 160 -6.42 7.14 -15.91
C ALA A 160 -7.50 7.57 -14.91
N ILE A 161 -8.23 6.64 -14.31
CA ILE A 161 -9.34 6.94 -13.40
C ILE A 161 -8.82 6.89 -11.95
N GLY A 162 -8.82 8.05 -11.28
CA GLY A 162 -8.48 8.12 -9.86
C GLY A 162 -9.45 7.29 -9.02
N GLY A 163 -8.91 6.57 -8.02
CA GLY A 163 -9.68 5.73 -7.09
C GLY A 163 -9.77 4.25 -7.46
N THR A 164 -9.34 3.84 -8.64
CA THR A 164 -9.32 2.41 -9.02
C THR A 164 -8.34 1.61 -8.18
N GLY A 165 -7.18 2.20 -7.85
CA GLY A 165 -6.21 1.62 -6.94
C GLY A 165 -6.73 1.57 -5.50
N ASP A 166 -7.44 2.63 -5.07
CA ASP A 166 -8.06 2.71 -3.73
C ASP A 166 -9.11 1.61 -3.55
N THR A 167 -9.91 1.37 -4.61
CA THR A 167 -10.90 0.29 -4.63
C THR A 167 -10.23 -1.08 -4.46
N LEU A 168 -9.12 -1.31 -5.14
CA LEU A 168 -8.34 -2.54 -5.02
C LEU A 168 -7.84 -2.77 -3.59
N THR A 169 -7.24 -1.73 -2.99
CA THR A 169 -6.75 -1.78 -1.61
C THR A 169 -7.89 -1.99 -0.62
N GLY A 170 -9.04 -1.35 -0.85
CA GLY A 170 -10.25 -1.53 -0.04
C GLY A 170 -10.83 -2.95 -0.13
N LEU A 171 -10.85 -3.55 -1.33
CA LEU A 171 -11.28 -4.94 -1.54
C LEU A 171 -10.33 -5.93 -0.82
N LEU A 172 -9.02 -5.73 -0.94
CA LEU A 172 -8.04 -6.53 -0.20
C LEU A 172 -8.32 -6.49 1.31
N ALA A 173 -8.47 -5.28 1.86
CA ALA A 173 -8.73 -5.10 3.28
C ALA A 173 -10.05 -5.77 3.74
N ALA A 174 -11.10 -5.63 2.95
CA ALA A 174 -12.39 -6.24 3.24
C ALA A 174 -12.32 -7.78 3.26
N LEU A 175 -11.59 -8.37 2.31
CA LEU A 175 -11.39 -9.82 2.25
C LEU A 175 -10.55 -10.32 3.44
N CYS A 176 -9.47 -9.61 3.80
CA CYS A 176 -8.71 -9.94 5.01
C CYS A 176 -9.57 -9.83 6.27
N ALA A 177 -10.40 -8.79 6.39
CA ALA A 177 -11.32 -8.62 7.51
C ALA A 177 -12.41 -9.72 7.57
N ALA A 178 -12.77 -10.30 6.42
CA ALA A 178 -13.66 -11.46 6.32
C ALA A 178 -12.97 -12.81 6.67
N GLY A 179 -11.67 -12.79 6.98
CA GLY A 179 -10.92 -13.98 7.42
C GLY A 179 -10.16 -14.71 6.30
N HIS A 180 -10.05 -14.12 5.11
CA HIS A 180 -9.19 -14.69 4.07
C HIS A 180 -7.71 -14.42 4.38
N ASP A 181 -6.86 -15.39 4.10
CA ASP A 181 -5.40 -15.19 4.09
C ASP A 181 -5.00 -14.15 3.04
N LEU A 182 -3.93 -13.41 3.30
CA LEU A 182 -3.55 -12.23 2.53
C LEU A 182 -3.30 -12.54 1.04
N VAL A 183 -2.59 -13.62 0.72
CA VAL A 183 -2.29 -13.98 -0.68
C VAL A 183 -3.56 -14.31 -1.48
N PRO A 184 -4.45 -15.23 -1.04
CA PRO A 184 -5.73 -15.45 -1.70
C PRO A 184 -6.61 -14.18 -1.78
N ALA A 185 -6.61 -13.36 -0.71
CA ALA A 185 -7.35 -12.10 -0.68
C ALA A 185 -6.84 -11.12 -1.75
N ALA A 186 -5.52 -10.97 -1.90
CA ALA A 186 -4.91 -10.11 -2.90
C ALA A 186 -5.24 -10.57 -4.34
N SER A 187 -5.14 -11.88 -4.62
CA SER A 187 -5.50 -12.44 -5.92
C SER A 187 -6.98 -12.21 -6.25
N LEU A 188 -7.86 -12.43 -5.27
CA LEU A 188 -9.30 -12.23 -5.45
C LEU A 188 -9.66 -10.75 -5.64
N ALA A 189 -9.05 -9.86 -4.85
CA ALA A 189 -9.24 -8.41 -4.96
C ALA A 189 -8.81 -7.91 -6.34
N ALA A 190 -7.64 -8.34 -6.85
CA ALA A 190 -7.16 -7.98 -8.17
C ALA A 190 -8.13 -8.42 -9.27
N ARG A 191 -8.61 -9.67 -9.23
CA ARG A 191 -9.58 -10.20 -10.18
C ARG A 191 -10.90 -9.44 -10.14
N ALA A 192 -11.44 -9.19 -8.94
CA ALA A 192 -12.69 -8.46 -8.75
C ALA A 192 -12.58 -7.01 -9.26
N ASN A 193 -11.51 -6.30 -8.94
CA ASN A 193 -11.28 -4.93 -9.39
C ASN A 193 -11.24 -4.84 -10.92
N ARG A 194 -10.54 -5.77 -11.59
CA ARG A 194 -10.48 -5.85 -13.05
C ARG A 194 -11.84 -6.15 -13.68
N LEU A 195 -12.59 -7.08 -13.12
CA LEU A 195 -13.95 -7.40 -13.58
C LEU A 195 -14.87 -6.19 -13.45
N CYS A 196 -14.85 -5.48 -12.33
CA CYS A 196 -15.63 -4.26 -12.15
C CYS A 196 -15.27 -3.21 -13.21
N GLY A 197 -13.98 -3.00 -13.50
CA GLY A 197 -13.55 -2.07 -14.54
C GLY A 197 -13.97 -2.49 -15.94
N ALA A 198 -14.02 -3.78 -16.22
CA ALA A 198 -14.50 -4.28 -17.52
C ALA A 198 -16.01 -4.15 -17.68
N LEU A 199 -16.78 -4.28 -16.60
CA LEU A 199 -18.25 -4.17 -16.61
C LEU A 199 -18.73 -2.71 -16.59
N ALA A 200 -17.90 -1.78 -16.15
CA ALA A 200 -18.24 -0.35 -16.08
C ALA A 200 -18.07 0.39 -17.43
N ARG A 201 -17.79 -0.30 -18.53
CA ARG A 201 -17.65 0.25 -19.90
C ARG A 201 -18.96 0.54 -20.57
#